data_fe8d0ee3ed2ea16ee55d7e258b180b85
#
_entry.id   fe8d0ee3ed2ea16ee55d7e258b180b85
#
_cell.length_a   1.000
_cell.length_b   1.000
_cell.length_c   1.000
_cell.angle_alpha   90.00
_cell.angle_beta   90.00
_cell.angle_gamma   90.00
#
_symmetry.space_group_name_H-M   'P 1'
#
loop_
_entity.id
_entity.type
_entity.pdbx_description
1 polymer ?
#
loop_
_entity_poly.entity_id
_entity_poly.type
_entity_poly.pdbx_seq_one_letter_code
_entity_poly.pdbx_strand_id
1 'polypeptide(L)'
;MVNVNVTENTVGGVIKELRGGETQLSLGLDIGVGRERLSRYENGRAKVPSDISRTLVNRFDNPKLALAVQHEYTGTGPIYLNGPNVDLHRCSVREKTIEELQEALDAITSTSLAKPSDAIEHYERKNIMDMIEEAVEAATALANFIAVTTEHLGISYTGVWMDHYKYLQKVGFIK
;
A
#
# COMPACT_ATOMS: atom_id res chain seq x y z
N MET A 1 -13.01 16.89 4.05
CA MET A 1 -12.04 16.03 3.33
C MET A 1 -10.68 16.66 3.47
N VAL A 2 -9.79 16.04 4.21
CA VAL A 2 -8.39 16.47 4.29
C VAL A 2 -7.75 16.15 2.93
N ASN A 3 -7.37 17.19 2.19
CA ASN A 3 -6.57 17.01 0.97
C ASN A 3 -5.15 16.61 1.42
N VAL A 4 -4.92 15.32 1.59
CA VAL A 4 -3.56 14.81 1.76
C VAL A 4 -2.88 15.00 0.41
N ASN A 5 -1.97 15.95 0.33
CA ASN A 5 -1.19 16.23 -0.88
C ASN A 5 -0.15 15.12 -1.06
N VAL A 6 -0.58 13.96 -1.55
CA VAL A 6 0.27 12.78 -1.81
C VAL A 6 0.88 12.93 -3.22
N THR A 7 1.46 14.09 -3.52
CA THR A 7 1.93 14.42 -4.88
C THR A 7 3.08 13.54 -5.38
N GLU A 8 3.88 12.96 -4.48
CA GLU A 8 5.01 12.08 -4.83
C GLU A 8 4.65 10.60 -4.91
N ASN A 9 3.52 10.18 -4.33
CA ASN A 9 3.03 8.80 -4.35
C ASN A 9 1.84 8.60 -5.32
N THR A 10 1.62 9.50 -6.26
CA THR A 10 0.62 9.27 -7.32
C THR A 10 1.08 8.16 -8.25
N VAL A 11 0.14 7.37 -8.79
CA VAL A 11 0.46 6.32 -9.76
C VAL A 11 1.31 6.86 -10.91
N GLY A 12 0.95 8.01 -11.46
CA GLY A 12 1.71 8.66 -12.54
C GLY A 12 3.13 9.05 -12.14
N GLY A 13 3.31 9.61 -10.94
CA GLY A 13 4.63 9.98 -10.41
C GLY A 13 5.53 8.77 -10.23
N VAL A 14 5.00 7.68 -9.66
CA VAL A 14 5.74 6.43 -9.46
C VAL A 14 6.08 5.76 -10.78
N ILE A 15 5.18 5.75 -11.77
CA ILE A 15 5.49 5.25 -13.13
C ILE A 15 6.68 6.02 -13.74
N LYS A 16 6.67 7.34 -13.64
CA LYS A 16 7.75 8.19 -14.15
C LYS A 16 9.08 7.89 -13.47
N GLU A 17 9.07 7.69 -12.16
CA GLU A 17 10.25 7.30 -11.37
C GLU A 17 10.79 5.94 -11.83
N LEU A 18 9.94 4.91 -11.89
CA LEU A 18 10.31 3.55 -12.25
C LEU A 18 10.74 3.40 -13.71
N ARG A 19 10.19 4.20 -14.61
CA ARG A 19 10.63 4.25 -16.01
C ARG A 19 12.09 4.71 -16.14
N GLY A 20 12.52 5.61 -15.26
CA GLY A 20 13.90 6.09 -15.24
C GLY A 20 14.36 6.62 -16.60
N GLY A 21 15.42 6.05 -17.12
CA GLY A 21 16.00 6.40 -18.43
C GLY A 21 15.29 5.79 -19.65
N GLU A 22 14.34 4.88 -19.47
CA GLU A 22 13.55 4.33 -20.58
C GLU A 22 12.66 5.43 -21.19
N THR A 23 12.49 5.44 -22.53
CA THR A 23 11.65 6.45 -23.18
C THR A 23 10.16 6.15 -22.96
N GLN A 24 9.33 7.20 -22.93
CA GLN A 24 7.87 7.06 -22.91
C GLN A 24 7.33 6.26 -24.11
N LEU A 25 8.02 6.31 -25.25
CA LEU A 25 7.63 5.53 -26.43
C LEU A 25 7.88 4.04 -26.19
N SER A 26 9.05 3.67 -25.66
CA SER A 26 9.41 2.28 -25.37
C SER A 26 8.45 1.67 -24.36
N LEU A 27 8.29 2.30 -23.19
CA LEU A 27 7.35 1.83 -22.18
C LEU A 27 5.91 1.76 -22.73
N GLY A 28 5.51 2.78 -23.50
CA GLY A 28 4.17 2.83 -24.09
C GLY A 28 3.91 1.65 -25.05
N LEU A 29 4.87 1.28 -25.87
CA LEU A 29 4.78 0.10 -26.74
C LEU A 29 4.63 -1.19 -25.95
N ASP A 30 5.41 -1.36 -24.89
CA ASP A 30 5.36 -2.56 -24.04
C ASP A 30 4.00 -2.77 -23.36
N ILE A 31 3.36 -1.69 -22.94
CA ILE A 31 2.08 -1.76 -22.22
C ILE A 31 0.85 -1.46 -23.10
N GLY A 32 1.04 -1.32 -24.41
CA GLY A 32 -0.05 -1.04 -25.35
C GLY A 32 -0.66 0.36 -25.24
N VAL A 33 0.14 1.37 -24.81
CA VAL A 33 -0.31 2.75 -24.60
C VAL A 33 0.49 3.71 -25.45
N GLY A 34 -0.19 4.60 -26.20
CA GLY A 34 0.50 5.63 -26.97
C GLY A 34 1.29 6.61 -26.07
N ARG A 35 2.46 7.08 -26.58
CA ARG A 35 3.36 8.00 -25.87
C ARG A 35 2.64 9.20 -25.22
N GLU A 36 1.73 9.83 -25.96
CA GLU A 36 1.01 11.02 -25.48
C GLU A 36 0.11 10.69 -24.26
N ARG A 37 -0.54 9.52 -24.31
CA ARG A 37 -1.37 9.04 -23.20
C ARG A 37 -0.51 8.72 -21.97
N LEU A 38 0.62 8.05 -22.15
CA LEU A 38 1.57 7.78 -21.08
C LEU A 38 2.09 9.08 -20.45
N SER A 39 2.44 10.08 -21.29
CA SER A 39 2.84 11.41 -20.80
C SER A 39 1.74 12.08 -19.96
N ARG A 40 0.48 11.93 -20.34
CA ARG A 40 -0.64 12.46 -19.53
C ARG A 40 -0.77 11.76 -18.18
N TYR A 41 -0.54 10.44 -18.13
CA TYR A 41 -0.54 9.66 -16.90
C TYR A 41 0.59 10.12 -15.97
N GLU A 42 1.82 10.15 -16.45
CA GLU A 42 3.01 10.55 -15.68
C GLU A 42 2.94 11.99 -15.11
N ASN A 43 2.20 12.86 -15.78
CA ASN A 43 2.02 14.25 -15.34
C ASN A 43 0.70 14.47 -14.57
N GLY A 44 -0.02 13.42 -14.18
CA GLY A 44 -1.28 13.52 -13.44
C GLY A 44 -2.43 14.18 -14.19
N ARG A 45 -2.31 14.31 -15.52
CA ARG A 45 -3.34 14.91 -16.38
C ARG A 45 -4.46 13.95 -16.79
N ALA A 46 -4.28 12.67 -16.50
CA ALA A 46 -5.28 11.62 -16.68
C ALA A 46 -5.01 10.50 -15.67
N LYS A 47 -6.08 9.88 -15.17
CA LYS A 47 -5.99 8.69 -14.33
C LYS A 47 -5.56 7.49 -15.19
N VAL A 48 -4.69 6.64 -14.63
CA VAL A 48 -4.26 5.40 -15.29
C VAL A 48 -5.41 4.39 -15.21
N PRO A 49 -5.88 3.78 -16.30
CA PRO A 49 -6.91 2.74 -16.25
C PRO A 49 -6.46 1.50 -15.46
N SER A 50 -7.41 0.76 -14.89
CA SER A 50 -7.12 -0.38 -14.00
C SER A 50 -6.38 -1.54 -14.69
N ASP A 51 -6.68 -1.80 -15.95
CA ASP A 51 -6.00 -2.79 -16.77
C ASP A 51 -4.53 -2.40 -17.03
N ILE A 52 -4.28 -1.14 -17.35
CA ILE A 52 -2.93 -0.59 -17.51
C ILE A 52 -2.19 -0.58 -16.17
N SER A 53 -2.86 -0.19 -15.08
CA SER A 53 -2.26 -0.23 -13.74
C SER A 53 -1.82 -1.64 -13.37
N ARG A 54 -2.64 -2.66 -13.64
CA ARG A 54 -2.28 -4.07 -13.40
C ARG A 54 -1.08 -4.49 -14.25
N THR A 55 -1.05 -4.13 -15.54
CA THR A 55 0.07 -4.42 -16.44
C THR A 55 1.36 -3.80 -15.93
N LEU A 56 1.30 -2.55 -15.47
CA LEU A 56 2.46 -1.84 -14.92
C LEU A 56 2.95 -2.44 -13.59
N VAL A 57 2.04 -2.81 -12.70
CA VAL A 57 2.40 -3.49 -11.43
C VAL A 57 3.10 -4.82 -11.71
N ASN A 58 2.59 -5.62 -12.65
CA ASN A 58 3.23 -6.88 -13.03
C ASN A 58 4.58 -6.67 -13.73
N ARG A 59 4.72 -5.63 -14.57
CA ARG A 59 5.96 -5.34 -15.29
C ARG A 59 7.08 -4.87 -14.38
N PHE A 60 6.77 -3.92 -13.49
CA PHE A 60 7.77 -3.34 -12.60
C PHE A 60 7.99 -4.16 -11.33
N ASP A 61 7.02 -4.98 -10.96
CA ASP A 61 7.01 -5.74 -9.69
C ASP A 61 7.43 -4.89 -8.49
N ASN A 62 6.93 -3.65 -8.45
CA ASN A 62 7.35 -2.65 -7.47
C ASN A 62 6.25 -2.38 -6.45
N PRO A 63 6.55 -2.52 -5.13
CA PRO A 63 5.58 -2.36 -4.06
C PRO A 63 5.03 -0.93 -3.93
N LYS A 64 5.86 0.11 -4.17
CA LYS A 64 5.42 1.51 -4.13
C LYS A 64 4.34 1.77 -5.18
N LEU A 65 4.50 1.20 -6.39
CA LEU A 65 3.48 1.30 -7.44
C LEU A 65 2.19 0.55 -7.05
N ALA A 66 2.30 -0.63 -6.47
CA ALA A 66 1.14 -1.42 -6.05
C ALA A 66 0.31 -0.69 -4.98
N LEU A 67 0.96 -0.12 -3.96
CA LEU A 67 0.32 0.67 -2.91
C LEU A 67 -0.31 1.96 -3.47
N ALA A 68 0.40 2.66 -4.38
CA ALA A 68 -0.13 3.84 -5.04
C ALA A 68 -1.39 3.53 -5.87
N VAL A 69 -1.40 2.43 -6.62
CA VAL A 69 -2.57 1.96 -7.38
C VAL A 69 -3.73 1.64 -6.45
N GLN A 70 -3.50 0.90 -5.36
CA GLN A 70 -4.54 0.60 -4.38
C GLN A 70 -5.16 1.89 -3.83
N HIS A 71 -4.35 2.83 -3.39
CA HIS A 71 -4.81 4.10 -2.84
C HIS A 71 -5.56 4.95 -3.87
N GLU A 72 -5.06 5.06 -5.10
CA GLU A 72 -5.69 5.86 -6.17
C GLU A 72 -7.10 5.37 -6.52
N TYR A 73 -7.34 4.05 -6.44
CA TYR A 73 -8.64 3.47 -6.80
C TYR A 73 -9.63 3.40 -5.65
N THR A 74 -9.17 3.27 -4.42
CA THR A 74 -10.05 3.05 -3.26
C THR A 74 -10.13 4.25 -2.32
N GLY A 75 -9.16 5.14 -2.35
CA GLY A 75 -8.99 6.22 -1.36
C GLY A 75 -8.66 5.71 0.05
N THR A 76 -8.32 4.43 0.17
CA THR A 76 -8.09 3.75 1.45
C THR A 76 -6.89 2.79 1.36
N GLY A 77 -6.55 2.19 2.51
CA GLY A 77 -5.46 1.22 2.60
C GLY A 77 -4.09 1.87 2.84
N PRO A 78 -3.07 1.05 3.09
CA PRO A 78 -1.73 1.52 3.34
C PRO A 78 -1.16 2.33 2.18
N ILE A 79 -0.37 3.34 2.50
CA ILE A 79 0.42 4.12 1.53
C ILE A 79 1.90 3.84 1.74
N TYR A 80 2.71 4.03 0.69
CA TYR A 80 4.16 3.96 0.82
C TYR A 80 4.67 5.20 1.56
N LEU A 81 5.33 4.98 2.68
CA LEU A 81 5.84 6.05 3.53
C LEU A 81 7.18 6.57 2.99
N ASN A 82 7.23 7.84 2.59
CA ASN A 82 8.43 8.49 2.05
C ASN A 82 8.61 9.92 2.59
N GLY A 83 7.96 10.23 3.71
CA GLY A 83 8.07 11.54 4.36
C GLY A 83 9.45 11.76 4.99
N PRO A 84 9.79 13.03 5.33
CA PRO A 84 11.13 13.38 5.85
C PRO A 84 11.47 12.75 7.21
N ASN A 85 10.47 12.23 7.93
CA ASN A 85 10.65 11.58 9.22
C ASN A 85 10.73 10.05 9.11
N VAL A 86 10.77 9.49 7.89
CA VAL A 86 10.79 8.05 7.65
C VAL A 86 12.19 7.59 7.30
N ASP A 87 12.72 6.66 8.06
CA ASP A 87 13.93 5.93 7.70
C ASP A 87 13.54 4.62 7.01
N LEU A 88 13.81 4.56 5.71
CA LEU A 88 13.51 3.37 4.87
C LEU A 88 14.60 2.30 4.91
N HIS A 89 15.58 2.40 5.82
CA HIS A 89 16.50 1.29 6.02
C HIS A 89 15.73 0.08 6.60
N ARG A 90 15.90 -1.10 5.99
CA ARG A 90 15.12 -2.31 6.36
C ARG A 90 15.11 -2.65 7.84
N CYS A 91 16.21 -2.36 8.57
CA CYS A 91 16.27 -2.59 10.01
C CYS A 91 15.38 -1.58 10.77
N SER A 92 15.41 -0.31 10.40
CA SER A 92 14.59 0.74 11.02
C SER A 92 13.11 0.50 10.78
N VAL A 93 12.74 0.14 9.55
CA VAL A 93 11.36 -0.23 9.20
C VAL A 93 10.91 -1.48 9.99
N ARG A 94 11.80 -2.48 10.18
CA ARG A 94 11.52 -3.66 11.01
C ARG A 94 11.22 -3.28 12.46
N GLU A 95 12.08 -2.47 13.08
CA GLU A 95 11.91 -2.07 14.49
C GLU A 95 10.62 -1.27 14.67
N LYS A 96 10.33 -0.30 13.77
CA LYS A 96 9.07 0.46 13.83
C LYS A 96 7.84 -0.44 13.63
N THR A 97 7.93 -1.44 12.75
CA THR A 97 6.82 -2.40 12.56
C THR A 97 6.59 -3.24 13.82
N ILE A 98 7.64 -3.64 14.53
CA ILE A 98 7.50 -4.38 15.80
C ILE A 98 6.82 -3.51 16.86
N GLU A 99 7.20 -2.23 16.96
CA GLU A 99 6.56 -1.26 17.85
C GLU A 99 5.06 -1.13 17.57
N GLU A 100 4.67 -0.82 16.33
CA GLU A 100 3.27 -0.68 15.93
C GLU A 100 2.44 -1.97 16.14
N LEU A 101 3.04 -3.12 15.89
CA LEU A 101 2.39 -4.40 16.15
C LEU A 101 2.16 -4.64 17.65
N GLN A 102 3.07 -4.21 18.52
CA GLN A 102 2.92 -4.33 19.96
C GLN A 102 1.83 -3.39 20.47
N GLU A 103 1.81 -2.14 20.02
CA GLU A 103 0.78 -1.15 20.37
C GLU A 103 -0.62 -1.63 19.94
N ALA A 104 -0.75 -2.10 18.69
CA ALA A 104 -2.01 -2.68 18.22
C ALA A 104 -2.43 -3.92 19.03
N LEU A 105 -1.48 -4.81 19.37
CA LEU A 105 -1.77 -6.01 20.17
C LEU A 105 -2.27 -5.63 21.57
N ASP A 106 -1.64 -4.67 22.21
CA ASP A 106 -2.02 -4.18 23.53
C ASP A 106 -3.41 -3.52 23.50
N ALA A 107 -3.68 -2.68 22.49
CA ALA A 107 -4.99 -2.07 22.27
C ALA A 107 -6.09 -3.12 22.03
N ILE A 108 -5.85 -4.10 21.17
CA ILE A 108 -6.80 -5.18 20.85
C ILE A 108 -7.08 -6.05 22.09
N THR A 109 -6.08 -6.38 22.87
CA THR A 109 -6.24 -7.25 24.04
C THR A 109 -6.89 -6.54 25.24
N SER A 110 -6.68 -5.23 25.36
CA SER A 110 -7.28 -4.42 26.45
C SER A 110 -8.71 -3.95 26.15
N THR A 111 -9.15 -3.96 24.89
CA THR A 111 -10.47 -3.45 24.50
C THR A 111 -11.50 -4.57 24.38
N SER A 112 -12.58 -4.49 25.16
CA SER A 112 -13.67 -5.45 25.09
C SER A 112 -14.60 -5.17 23.90
N LEU A 113 -14.88 -6.20 23.11
CA LEU A 113 -15.86 -6.18 22.02
C LEU A 113 -17.11 -7.03 22.30
N ALA A 114 -17.32 -7.44 23.57
CA ALA A 114 -18.38 -8.37 23.93
C ALA A 114 -19.79 -7.77 23.95
N LYS A 115 -19.91 -6.44 24.06
CA LYS A 115 -21.22 -5.77 24.11
C LYS A 115 -21.87 -5.67 22.73
N PRO A 116 -23.21 -5.81 22.62
CA PRO A 116 -23.95 -5.46 21.42
C PRO A 116 -23.76 -3.98 21.05
N SER A 117 -23.82 -3.65 19.76
CA SER A 117 -23.51 -2.31 19.24
C SER A 117 -24.42 -1.20 19.80
N ASP A 118 -25.65 -1.53 20.15
CA ASP A 118 -26.64 -0.63 20.76
C ASP A 118 -26.42 -0.39 22.25
N ALA A 119 -25.64 -1.25 22.92
CA ALA A 119 -25.31 -1.15 24.35
C ALA A 119 -23.90 -0.55 24.59
N ILE A 120 -23.18 -0.13 23.52
CA ILE A 120 -21.86 0.49 23.65
C ILE A 120 -22.01 1.95 24.04
N GLU A 121 -21.45 2.32 25.19
CA GLU A 121 -21.42 3.68 25.68
C GLU A 121 -20.41 4.58 24.94
N HIS A 122 -20.56 5.90 25.07
CA HIS A 122 -19.74 6.85 24.31
C HIS A 122 -18.23 6.69 24.57
N TYR A 123 -17.83 6.47 25.83
CA TYR A 123 -16.41 6.26 26.17
C TYR A 123 -15.86 4.93 25.64
N GLU A 124 -16.69 3.87 25.64
CA GLU A 124 -16.32 2.57 25.09
C GLU A 124 -16.15 2.65 23.57
N ARG A 125 -17.03 3.40 22.89
CA ARG A 125 -16.91 3.65 21.46
C ARG A 125 -15.60 4.37 21.12
N LYS A 126 -15.17 5.31 21.97
CA LYS A 126 -13.88 5.98 21.80
C LYS A 126 -12.72 4.97 21.91
N ASN A 127 -12.70 4.14 22.95
CA ASN A 127 -11.66 3.12 23.12
C ASN A 127 -11.61 2.12 21.95
N ILE A 128 -12.78 1.76 21.40
CA ILE A 128 -12.86 0.91 20.20
C ILE A 128 -12.28 1.63 18.98
N MET A 129 -12.52 2.93 18.83
CA MET A 129 -11.94 3.72 17.73
C MET A 129 -10.42 3.80 17.87
N ASP A 130 -9.91 4.12 19.05
CA ASP A 130 -8.48 4.19 19.33
C ASP A 130 -7.81 2.82 19.00
N MET A 131 -8.41 1.70 19.43
CA MET A 131 -7.95 0.35 19.07
C MET A 131 -7.92 0.11 17.56
N ILE A 132 -8.92 0.59 16.81
CA ILE A 132 -8.97 0.45 15.35
C ILE A 132 -7.89 1.32 14.70
N GLU A 133 -7.61 2.51 15.22
CA GLU A 133 -6.54 3.39 14.75
C GLU A 133 -5.19 2.71 14.91
N GLU A 134 -4.86 2.13 16.06
CA GLU A 134 -3.64 1.34 16.27
C GLU A 134 -3.53 0.17 15.28
N ALA A 135 -4.63 -0.53 15.03
CA ALA A 135 -4.64 -1.62 14.05
C ALA A 135 -4.39 -1.12 12.61
N VAL A 136 -4.82 0.10 12.25
CA VAL A 136 -4.55 0.72 10.94
C VAL A 136 -3.08 1.16 10.84
N GLU A 137 -2.49 1.66 11.93
CA GLU A 137 -1.08 2.02 11.99
C GLU A 137 -0.20 0.78 11.82
N ALA A 138 -0.48 -0.30 12.55
CA ALA A 138 0.20 -1.59 12.39
C ALA A 138 0.05 -2.17 10.95
N ALA A 139 -1.13 -2.07 10.35
CA ALA A 139 -1.35 -2.52 8.97
C ALA A 139 -0.51 -1.69 7.97
N THR A 140 -0.37 -0.38 8.20
CA THR A 140 0.46 0.50 7.38
C THR A 140 1.95 0.18 7.56
N ALA A 141 2.40 -0.05 8.79
CA ALA A 141 3.78 -0.44 9.09
C ALA A 141 4.13 -1.79 8.46
N LEU A 142 3.26 -2.80 8.56
CA LEU A 142 3.43 -4.11 7.92
C LEU A 142 3.50 -4.01 6.40
N ALA A 143 2.64 -3.20 5.77
CA ALA A 143 2.67 -3.01 4.32
C ALA A 143 4.00 -2.39 3.86
N ASN A 144 4.52 -1.40 4.60
CA ASN A 144 5.81 -0.79 4.33
C ASN A 144 6.99 -1.72 4.63
N PHE A 145 6.91 -2.54 5.67
CA PHE A 145 7.91 -3.57 5.96
C PHE A 145 8.02 -4.58 4.80
N ILE A 146 6.89 -5.08 4.30
CA ILE A 146 6.87 -5.98 3.14
C ILE A 146 7.45 -5.27 1.92
N ALA A 147 7.03 -4.04 1.66
CA ALA A 147 7.46 -3.25 0.51
C ALA A 147 8.99 -3.03 0.52
N VAL A 148 9.52 -2.46 1.60
CA VAL A 148 10.95 -2.14 1.74
C VAL A 148 11.81 -3.42 1.76
N THR A 149 11.35 -4.48 2.42
CA THR A 149 12.10 -5.72 2.51
C THR A 149 12.18 -6.43 1.17
N THR A 150 11.08 -6.54 0.44
CA THR A 150 11.09 -7.16 -0.89
C THR A 150 11.95 -6.37 -1.87
N GLU A 151 11.84 -5.05 -1.88
CA GLU A 151 12.65 -4.18 -2.74
C GLU A 151 14.15 -4.29 -2.44
N HIS A 152 14.56 -4.17 -1.18
CA HIS A 152 15.97 -4.22 -0.79
C HIS A 152 16.63 -5.59 -0.97
N LEU A 153 15.85 -6.67 -0.92
CA LEU A 153 16.35 -8.03 -1.09
C LEU A 153 16.15 -8.60 -2.49
N GLY A 154 15.55 -7.84 -3.42
CA GLY A 154 15.25 -8.30 -4.78
C GLY A 154 14.25 -9.46 -4.81
N ILE A 155 13.33 -9.51 -3.85
CA ILE A 155 12.26 -10.50 -3.78
C ILE A 155 11.05 -9.97 -4.56
N SER A 156 10.44 -10.82 -5.40
CA SER A 156 9.25 -10.45 -6.15
C SER A 156 8.08 -10.11 -5.21
N TYR A 157 7.65 -8.86 -5.21
CA TYR A 157 6.52 -8.40 -4.40
C TYR A 157 5.21 -9.05 -4.83
N THR A 158 4.94 -9.08 -6.13
CA THR A 158 3.74 -9.73 -6.67
C THR A 158 3.78 -11.24 -6.45
N GLY A 159 4.96 -11.85 -6.55
CA GLY A 159 5.18 -13.26 -6.27
C GLY A 159 4.79 -13.66 -4.85
N VAL A 160 5.23 -12.91 -3.84
CA VAL A 160 4.87 -13.13 -2.43
C VAL A 160 3.34 -13.10 -2.23
N TRP A 161 2.64 -12.13 -2.83
CA TRP A 161 1.19 -12.05 -2.74
C TRP A 161 0.49 -13.21 -3.46
N MET A 162 0.96 -13.60 -4.65
CA MET A 162 0.39 -14.73 -5.39
C MET A 162 0.54 -16.05 -4.63
N ASP A 163 1.69 -16.28 -3.98
CA ASP A 163 1.89 -17.48 -3.17
C ASP A 163 1.03 -17.48 -1.91
N HIS A 164 0.84 -16.31 -1.30
CA HIS A 164 -0.10 -16.16 -0.19
C HIS A 164 -1.55 -16.47 -0.60
N TYR A 165 -2.00 -15.99 -1.76
CA TYR A 165 -3.34 -16.31 -2.26
C TYR A 165 -3.53 -17.81 -2.54
N LYS A 166 -2.53 -18.47 -3.12
CA LYS A 166 -2.55 -19.95 -3.28
C LYS A 166 -2.66 -20.67 -1.92
N TYR A 167 -1.92 -20.18 -0.92
CA TYR A 167 -2.04 -20.71 0.44
C TYR A 167 -3.45 -20.53 1.00
N LEU A 168 -4.04 -19.33 0.91
CA LEU A 168 -5.41 -19.07 1.38
C LEU A 168 -6.45 -19.98 0.71
N GLN A 169 -6.31 -20.22 -0.60
CA GLN A 169 -7.15 -21.18 -1.32
C GLN A 169 -6.97 -22.60 -0.79
N LYS A 170 -5.71 -23.02 -0.60
CA LYS A 170 -5.40 -24.37 -0.10
C LYS A 170 -6.01 -24.66 1.28
N VAL A 171 -6.03 -23.65 2.17
CA VAL A 171 -6.61 -23.79 3.53
C VAL A 171 -8.11 -23.43 3.58
N GLY A 172 -8.73 -23.07 2.46
CA GLY A 172 -10.16 -22.81 2.35
C GLY A 172 -10.61 -21.45 2.90
N PHE A 173 -9.71 -20.50 3.06
CA PHE A 173 -10.05 -19.14 3.52
C PHE A 173 -10.61 -18.26 2.41
N ILE A 174 -10.32 -18.59 1.16
CA ILE A 174 -10.90 -18.00 -0.04
C ILE A 174 -11.30 -19.09 -1.03
N LYS A 175 -12.24 -18.75 -1.96
CA LYS A 175 -12.73 -19.67 -3.01
C LYS A 175 -11.84 -19.66 -4.24
#